data_fe2fd5e8fdb58694cc169de3bf1d2ab5
#
_entry.id   fe2fd5e8fdb58694cc169de3bf1d2ab5
#
_cell.length_a   1.000
_cell.length_b   1.000
_cell.length_c   1.000
_cell.angle_alpha   90.00
_cell.angle_beta   90.00
_cell.angle_gamma   90.00
#
_symmetry.space_group_name_H-M   'P 1'
#
loop_
_entity.id
_entity.type
_entity.pdbx_description
1 polymer ?
#
loop_
_entity_poly.entity_id
_entity_poly.type
_entity_poly.pdbx_seq_one_letter_code
_entity_poly.pdbx_strand_id
1 'polypeptide(L)'
;MYINVFMSKYYISIDQGTTSSRAVLYDSSFNQITQEQQEFKQHYPADGLVEHDPEEIWTSVLNTVNSLMSKKDIKSSDVISIGITNQRETVMLWDKDGKVLDKAIVWQDRRTTEFCEELKAKGIESEAVSYTHLTLPTNGL
;
A
#
# COMPACT_ATOMS: atom_id res chain seq x y z
N MET A 1 43.03 16.54 10.30
CA MET A 1 42.07 16.83 9.20
C MET A 1 40.91 15.87 9.38
N TYR A 2 39.84 16.32 10.05
CA TYR A 2 38.62 15.51 10.21
C TYR A 2 37.86 15.55 8.89
N ILE A 3 37.85 14.43 8.18
CA ILE A 3 36.94 14.26 7.04
C ILE A 3 35.54 14.13 7.66
N ASN A 4 34.76 15.20 7.62
CA ASN A 4 33.31 15.12 7.86
C ASN A 4 32.72 14.28 6.73
N VAL A 5 32.61 12.98 6.94
CA VAL A 5 31.79 12.11 6.11
C VAL A 5 30.35 12.55 6.40
N PHE A 6 29.83 13.45 5.58
CA PHE A 6 28.40 13.72 5.55
C PHE A 6 27.71 12.40 5.19
N MET A 7 27.29 11.65 6.20
CA MET A 7 26.45 10.49 5.97
C MET A 7 25.13 11.01 5.41
N SER A 8 24.94 10.80 4.11
CA SER A 8 23.68 11.11 3.46
C SER A 8 22.56 10.37 4.17
N LYS A 9 21.50 11.07 4.50
CA LYS A 9 20.32 10.51 5.18
C LYS A 9 19.14 10.60 4.25
N TYR A 10 18.33 9.54 4.25
CA TYR A 10 17.27 9.36 3.28
C TYR A 10 15.94 9.04 3.96
N TYR A 11 14.88 9.36 3.27
CA TYR A 11 13.51 8.93 3.57
C TYR A 11 13.00 8.12 2.38
N ILE A 12 12.21 7.09 2.66
CA ILE A 12 11.54 6.29 1.65
C ILE A 12 10.03 6.42 1.86
N SER A 13 9.28 6.70 0.80
CA SER A 13 7.84 6.50 0.81
C SER A 13 7.47 5.28 -0.04
N ILE A 14 6.56 4.47 0.48
CA ILE A 14 5.98 3.31 -0.21
C ILE A 14 4.51 3.62 -0.45
N ASP A 15 4.11 3.53 -1.72
CA ASP A 15 2.73 3.67 -2.16
C ASP A 15 2.29 2.32 -2.76
N GLN A 16 1.58 1.52 -1.97
CA GLN A 16 1.01 0.26 -2.41
C GLN A 16 -0.39 0.53 -2.98
N GLY A 17 -0.46 0.80 -4.28
CA GLY A 17 -1.70 1.11 -5.00
C GLY A 17 -2.49 -0.13 -5.42
N THR A 18 -3.58 0.08 -6.13
CA THR A 18 -4.46 -1.01 -6.60
C THR A 18 -3.81 -1.83 -7.72
N THR A 19 -2.97 -1.23 -8.56
CA THR A 19 -2.39 -1.91 -9.73
C THR A 19 -0.87 -2.09 -9.66
N SER A 20 -0.22 -1.37 -8.76
CA SER A 20 1.24 -1.36 -8.66
C SER A 20 1.69 -0.93 -7.27
N SER A 21 2.91 -1.29 -6.91
CA SER A 21 3.63 -0.74 -5.77
C SER A 21 4.72 0.21 -6.25
N ARG A 22 4.89 1.34 -5.56
CA ARG A 22 5.89 2.35 -5.88
C ARG A 22 6.68 2.70 -4.62
N ALA A 23 7.99 2.81 -4.77
CA ALA A 23 8.89 3.34 -3.75
C ALA A 23 9.56 4.62 -4.26
N VAL A 24 9.63 5.66 -3.44
CA VAL A 24 10.26 6.94 -3.75
C VAL A 24 11.31 7.25 -2.70
N LEU A 25 12.50 7.65 -3.14
CA LEU A 25 13.60 8.06 -2.29
C LEU A 25 13.70 9.57 -2.23
N TYR A 26 13.86 10.09 -1.03
CA TYR A 26 14.06 11.51 -0.76
C TYR A 26 15.36 11.76 0.00
N ASP A 27 15.99 12.90 -0.25
CA ASP A 27 17.08 13.40 0.58
C ASP A 27 16.59 14.00 1.91
N SER A 28 17.52 14.47 2.75
CA SER A 28 17.22 15.11 4.03
C SER A 28 16.42 16.40 3.93
N SER A 29 16.34 17.01 2.75
CA SER A 29 15.54 18.19 2.44
C SER A 29 14.21 17.89 1.78
N PHE A 30 13.84 16.58 1.73
CA PHE A 30 12.64 16.06 1.06
C PHE A 30 12.58 16.29 -0.46
N ASN A 31 13.73 16.49 -1.10
CA ASN A 31 13.77 16.47 -2.55
C ASN A 31 13.73 15.02 -3.04
N GLN A 32 12.89 14.73 -4.02
CA GLN A 32 12.85 13.41 -4.64
C GLN A 32 14.15 13.15 -5.43
N ILE A 33 14.82 12.04 -5.10
CA ILE A 33 16.05 11.61 -5.77
C ILE A 33 15.73 10.66 -6.92
N THR A 34 14.92 9.64 -6.65
CA THR A 34 14.53 8.61 -7.61
C THR A 34 13.29 7.87 -7.16
N GLN A 35 12.70 7.10 -8.05
CA GLN A 35 11.58 6.20 -7.75
C GLN A 35 11.68 4.89 -8.51
N GLU A 36 11.04 3.87 -7.97
CA GLU A 36 10.84 2.56 -8.59
C GLU A 36 9.38 2.18 -8.48
N GLN A 37 8.88 1.49 -9.50
CA GLN A 37 7.49 1.03 -9.55
C GLN A 37 7.44 -0.36 -10.18
N GLN A 38 6.57 -1.21 -9.64
CA GLN A 38 6.29 -2.53 -10.17
C GLN A 38 4.78 -2.78 -10.16
N GLU A 39 4.25 -3.16 -11.30
CA GLU A 39 2.89 -3.67 -11.42
C GLU A 39 2.80 -5.10 -10.89
N PHE A 40 1.61 -5.49 -10.43
CA PHE A 40 1.26 -6.85 -10.06
C PHE A 40 -0.06 -7.26 -10.71
N LYS A 41 -0.28 -8.56 -10.77
CA LYS A 41 -1.40 -9.12 -11.52
C LYS A 41 -2.74 -8.82 -10.85
N GLN A 42 -3.71 -8.44 -11.68
CA GLN A 42 -5.11 -8.34 -11.31
C GLN A 42 -5.80 -9.66 -11.66
N HIS A 43 -6.58 -10.23 -10.74
CA HIS A 43 -7.30 -11.48 -10.94
C HIS A 43 -8.80 -11.18 -11.05
N TYR A 44 -9.42 -11.70 -12.11
CA TYR A 44 -10.84 -11.56 -12.40
C TYR A 44 -11.47 -12.95 -12.55
N PRO A 45 -11.77 -13.65 -11.42
CA PRO A 45 -12.22 -15.04 -11.48
C PRO A 45 -13.61 -15.23 -12.12
N ALA A 46 -14.47 -14.19 -12.04
CA ALA A 46 -15.75 -14.14 -12.72
C ALA A 46 -16.17 -12.68 -12.94
N ASP A 47 -17.30 -12.48 -13.63
CA ASP A 47 -17.84 -11.13 -13.85
C ASP A 47 -18.15 -10.43 -12.52
N GLY A 48 -17.67 -9.20 -12.38
CA GLY A 48 -17.82 -8.39 -11.17
C GLY A 48 -16.91 -8.80 -10.00
N LEU A 49 -16.10 -9.84 -10.12
CA LEU A 49 -15.15 -10.24 -9.08
C LEU A 49 -13.76 -9.69 -9.38
N VAL A 50 -13.11 -9.11 -8.36
CA VAL A 50 -11.76 -8.56 -8.47
C VAL A 50 -10.93 -8.99 -7.27
N GLU A 51 -9.84 -9.66 -7.52
CA GLU A 51 -8.98 -10.24 -6.48
C GLU A 51 -7.51 -9.93 -6.73
N HIS A 52 -6.75 -9.82 -5.64
CA HIS A 52 -5.29 -9.75 -5.67
C HIS A 52 -4.67 -10.92 -4.93
N ASP A 53 -3.48 -11.31 -5.36
CA ASP A 53 -2.64 -12.21 -4.58
C ASP A 53 -1.84 -11.40 -3.56
N PRO A 54 -2.04 -11.61 -2.24
CA PRO A 54 -1.27 -10.89 -1.23
C PRO A 54 0.24 -11.09 -1.32
N GLU A 55 0.70 -12.26 -1.79
CA GLU A 55 2.12 -12.52 -1.98
C GLU A 55 2.69 -11.75 -3.19
N GLU A 56 1.90 -11.57 -4.25
CA GLU A 56 2.30 -10.71 -5.38
C GLU A 56 2.41 -9.24 -4.94
N ILE A 57 1.46 -8.74 -4.12
CA ILE A 57 1.52 -7.40 -3.53
C ILE A 57 2.81 -7.26 -2.70
N TRP A 58 3.05 -8.18 -1.76
CA TRP A 58 4.22 -8.14 -0.89
C TRP A 58 5.53 -8.18 -1.68
N THR A 59 5.62 -9.09 -2.65
CA THR A 59 6.79 -9.21 -3.52
C THR A 59 7.05 -7.93 -4.32
N SER A 60 6.00 -7.28 -4.85
CA SER A 60 6.13 -6.03 -5.60
C SER A 60 6.67 -4.89 -4.72
N VAL A 61 6.22 -4.80 -3.46
CA VAL A 61 6.75 -3.82 -2.49
C VAL A 61 8.23 -4.08 -2.21
N LEU A 62 8.61 -5.32 -1.90
CA LEU A 62 10.00 -5.67 -1.63
C LEU A 62 10.91 -5.39 -2.83
N ASN A 63 10.46 -5.75 -4.03
CA ASN A 63 11.23 -5.55 -5.25
C ASN A 63 11.47 -4.07 -5.53
N THR A 64 10.45 -3.21 -5.39
CA THR A 64 10.61 -1.77 -5.62
C THR A 64 11.58 -1.13 -4.62
N VAL A 65 11.49 -1.48 -3.34
CA VAL A 65 12.41 -0.96 -2.31
C VAL A 65 13.85 -1.46 -2.55
N ASN A 66 14.04 -2.75 -2.80
CA ASN A 66 15.35 -3.32 -3.06
C ASN A 66 15.99 -2.74 -4.33
N SER A 67 15.21 -2.57 -5.41
CA SER A 67 15.68 -1.95 -6.64
C SER A 67 16.13 -0.51 -6.41
N LEU A 68 15.32 0.27 -5.69
CA LEU A 68 15.60 1.66 -5.35
C LEU A 68 16.89 1.80 -4.54
N MET A 69 17.07 0.98 -3.51
CA MET A 69 18.27 1.01 -2.67
C MET A 69 19.52 0.59 -3.45
N SER A 70 19.42 -0.48 -4.25
CA SER A 70 20.54 -0.99 -5.05
C SER A 70 21.01 -0.02 -6.12
N LYS A 71 20.08 0.65 -6.84
CA LYS A 71 20.44 1.63 -7.88
C LYS A 71 21.20 2.84 -7.36
N LYS A 72 21.09 3.16 -6.08
CA LYS A 72 21.74 4.31 -5.44
C LYS A 72 22.79 3.91 -4.41
N ASP A 73 23.12 2.61 -4.30
CA ASP A 73 24.08 2.07 -3.33
C ASP A 73 23.79 2.55 -1.90
N ILE A 74 22.50 2.55 -1.51
CA ILE A 74 22.02 3.02 -0.23
C ILE A 74 22.02 1.87 0.77
N LYS A 75 22.63 2.10 1.91
CA LYS A 75 22.61 1.16 3.03
C LYS A 75 21.37 1.40 3.89
N SER A 76 20.86 0.35 4.51
CA SER A 76 19.72 0.48 5.45
C SER A 76 19.99 1.46 6.59
N SER A 77 21.26 1.56 7.04
CA SER A 77 21.70 2.54 8.05
C SER A 77 21.56 4.01 7.62
N ASP A 78 21.46 4.26 6.34
CA ASP A 78 21.33 5.61 5.77
C ASP A 78 19.85 6.06 5.68
N VAL A 79 18.91 5.11 5.82
CA VAL A 79 17.47 5.37 5.83
C VAL A 79 17.02 5.77 7.24
N ILE A 80 16.48 6.97 7.38
CA ILE A 80 15.98 7.51 8.66
C ILE A 80 14.60 6.95 8.97
N SER A 81 13.72 6.90 7.97
CA SER A 81 12.33 6.50 8.13
C SER A 81 11.72 6.04 6.81
N ILE A 82 10.71 5.20 6.94
CA ILE A 82 9.87 4.73 5.83
C ILE A 82 8.43 5.13 6.14
N GLY A 83 7.80 5.87 5.23
CA GLY A 83 6.38 6.15 5.24
C GLY A 83 5.65 5.20 4.30
N ILE A 84 4.50 4.68 4.73
CA ILE A 84 3.73 3.71 3.94
C ILE A 84 2.31 4.20 3.78
N THR A 85 1.81 4.18 2.54
CA THR A 85 0.39 4.24 2.22
C THR A 85 -0.01 3.02 1.39
N ASN A 86 -1.26 2.63 1.46
CA ASN A 86 -1.73 1.43 0.77
C ASN A 86 -3.11 1.66 0.15
N GLN A 87 -3.49 0.80 -0.79
CA GLN A 87 -4.86 0.74 -1.29
C GLN A 87 -5.82 0.49 -0.13
N ARG A 88 -6.95 1.19 -0.15
CA ARG A 88 -7.94 1.16 0.92
C ARG A 88 -9.10 0.23 0.56
N GLU A 89 -9.83 -0.24 1.57
CA GLU A 89 -11.05 -1.06 1.42
C GLU A 89 -10.81 -2.39 0.67
N THR A 90 -9.56 -2.83 0.57
CA THR A 90 -9.19 -4.16 0.11
C THR A 90 -9.02 -5.05 1.33
N VAL A 91 -9.74 -6.16 1.37
CA VAL A 91 -9.80 -7.08 2.52
C VAL A 91 -8.98 -8.32 2.24
N MET A 92 -8.12 -8.68 3.19
CA MET A 92 -7.39 -9.95 3.17
C MET A 92 -7.44 -10.62 4.55
N LEU A 93 -7.32 -11.93 4.56
CA LEU A 93 -7.32 -12.74 5.78
C LEU A 93 -6.02 -13.53 5.88
N TRP A 94 -5.48 -13.61 7.08
CA TRP A 94 -4.33 -14.45 7.41
C TRP A 94 -4.53 -15.11 8.76
N ASP A 95 -3.85 -16.23 8.97
CA ASP A 95 -3.88 -16.94 10.24
C ASP A 95 -2.93 -16.31 11.27
N LYS A 96 -2.90 -16.88 12.47
CA LYS A 96 -2.04 -16.43 13.58
C LYS A 96 -0.53 -16.51 13.28
N ASP A 97 -0.13 -17.32 12.31
CA ASP A 97 1.25 -17.53 11.91
C ASP A 97 1.64 -16.62 10.72
N GLY A 98 0.71 -15.74 10.30
CA GLY A 98 0.89 -14.79 9.19
C GLY A 98 0.72 -15.41 7.80
N LYS A 99 0.19 -16.62 7.71
CA LYS A 99 -0.08 -17.27 6.43
C LYS A 99 -1.39 -16.75 5.85
N VAL A 100 -1.33 -16.31 4.61
CA VAL A 100 -2.51 -15.89 3.85
C VAL A 100 -3.46 -17.04 3.67
N LEU A 101 -4.75 -16.82 3.95
CA LEU A 101 -5.79 -17.86 3.85
C LEU A 101 -6.42 -17.92 2.46
N ASP A 102 -6.53 -16.78 1.77
CA ASP A 102 -7.14 -16.68 0.45
C ASP A 102 -6.70 -15.39 -0.25
N LYS A 103 -7.13 -15.20 -1.49
CA LYS A 103 -6.94 -13.95 -2.24
C LYS A 103 -7.57 -12.76 -1.53
N ALA A 104 -6.95 -11.60 -1.65
CA ALA A 104 -7.51 -10.35 -1.19
C ALA A 104 -8.70 -9.94 -2.07
N ILE A 105 -9.82 -9.57 -1.46
CA ILE A 105 -10.99 -9.02 -2.14
C ILE A 105 -10.76 -7.53 -2.31
N VAL A 106 -10.70 -7.08 -3.56
CA VAL A 106 -10.39 -5.68 -3.90
C VAL A 106 -11.63 -4.80 -3.75
N TRP A 107 -11.43 -3.53 -3.42
CA TRP A 107 -12.51 -2.55 -3.26
C TRP A 107 -13.44 -2.41 -4.49
N GLN A 108 -13.00 -2.83 -5.67
CA GLN A 108 -13.77 -2.84 -6.91
C GLN A 108 -14.68 -4.07 -7.06
N ASP A 109 -14.50 -5.08 -6.20
CA ASP A 109 -15.28 -6.32 -6.23
C ASP A 109 -16.74 -6.08 -5.89
N ARG A 110 -17.63 -6.75 -6.59
CA ARG A 110 -19.09 -6.56 -6.47
C ARG A 110 -19.82 -7.76 -5.87
N ARG A 111 -19.08 -8.73 -5.26
CA ARG A 111 -19.73 -9.92 -4.66
C ARG A 111 -20.70 -9.60 -3.53
N THR A 112 -20.58 -8.44 -2.90
CA THR A 112 -21.44 -8.00 -1.80
C THR A 112 -22.57 -7.06 -2.23
N THR A 113 -22.79 -6.85 -3.53
CA THR A 113 -23.76 -5.87 -4.03
C THR A 113 -25.17 -6.14 -3.50
N GLU A 114 -25.66 -7.40 -3.58
CA GLU A 114 -26.99 -7.77 -3.08
C GLU A 114 -27.15 -7.47 -1.58
N PHE A 115 -26.15 -7.85 -0.80
CA PHE A 115 -26.11 -7.58 0.64
C PHE A 115 -26.13 -6.07 0.94
N CYS A 116 -25.38 -5.28 0.18
CA CYS A 116 -25.40 -3.82 0.33
C CYS A 116 -26.77 -3.22 0.01
N GLU A 117 -27.46 -3.70 -1.02
CA GLU A 117 -28.81 -3.25 -1.36
C GLU A 117 -29.83 -3.64 -0.26
N GLU A 118 -29.69 -4.82 0.33
CA GLU A 118 -30.53 -5.20 1.49
C GLU A 118 -30.32 -4.26 2.69
N LEU A 119 -29.08 -3.88 2.98
CA LEU A 119 -28.75 -2.95 4.07
C LEU A 119 -29.33 -1.56 3.81
N LYS A 120 -29.24 -1.07 2.58
CA LYS A 120 -29.85 0.19 2.18
C LYS A 120 -31.38 0.16 2.35
N ALA A 121 -32.02 -0.92 1.91
CA ALA A 121 -33.46 -1.10 2.07
C ALA A 121 -33.90 -1.10 3.54
N LYS A 122 -33.04 -1.52 4.45
CA LYS A 122 -33.24 -1.48 5.93
C LYS A 122 -32.93 -0.10 6.53
N GLY A 123 -32.52 0.88 5.77
CA GLY A 123 -32.19 2.23 6.22
C GLY A 123 -30.90 2.34 7.05
N ILE A 124 -30.00 1.34 6.98
CA ILE A 124 -28.75 1.28 7.75
C ILE A 124 -27.63 2.08 7.04
N GLU A 125 -27.88 2.68 5.91
CA GLU A 125 -26.88 3.40 5.11
C GLU A 125 -26.16 4.51 5.90
N SER A 126 -26.87 5.17 6.82
CA SER A 126 -26.27 6.20 7.69
C SER A 126 -25.32 5.65 8.76
N GLU A 127 -25.43 4.36 9.09
CA GLU A 127 -24.58 3.67 10.04
C GLU A 127 -23.34 3.06 9.35
N ALA A 128 -23.47 2.74 8.06
CA ALA A 128 -22.36 2.32 7.22
C ALA A 128 -21.49 3.54 6.89
N VAL A 129 -20.62 3.90 7.82
CA VAL A 129 -19.76 5.08 7.74
C VAL A 129 -18.98 5.07 6.45
N SER A 130 -19.35 5.96 5.55
CA SER A 130 -18.59 6.23 4.35
C SER A 130 -17.29 6.96 4.71
N TYR A 131 -16.33 6.79 3.86
CA TYR A 131 -14.99 7.36 3.85
C TYR A 131 -14.86 8.82 4.27
N THR A 132 -15.88 9.64 4.06
CA THR A 132 -15.89 11.05 4.43
C THR A 132 -15.77 11.32 5.93
N HIS A 133 -16.11 10.35 6.77
CA HIS A 133 -15.97 10.45 8.22
C HIS A 133 -14.62 9.95 8.73
N LEU A 134 -13.94 9.07 7.98
CA LEU A 134 -12.64 8.52 8.34
C LEU A 134 -11.46 9.43 7.96
N THR A 135 -11.68 10.43 7.12
CA THR A 135 -10.62 11.37 6.73
C THR A 135 -10.40 12.50 7.72
N LEU A 136 -11.35 12.78 8.59
CA LEU A 136 -11.26 13.87 9.55
C LEU A 136 -10.20 13.69 10.62
N PRO A 137 -9.97 12.49 11.19
CA PRO A 137 -8.92 12.28 12.18
C PRO A 137 -7.49 12.37 11.63
N THR A 138 -7.29 12.10 10.33
CA THR A 138 -5.95 12.13 9.71
C THR A 138 -5.49 13.53 9.34
N ASN A 139 -6.41 14.50 9.29
CA ASN A 139 -6.08 15.91 9.01
C ASN A 139 -5.70 16.70 10.25
N GLY A 140 -5.69 16.09 11.41
CA GLY A 140 -5.38 16.70 12.70
C GLY A 140 -4.07 16.23 13.33
N LEU A 141 -3.23 15.51 12.62
CA LEU A 141 -1.93 15.04 13.11
C LEU A 141 -0.80 15.74 12.40
#